data_d61ba8a53736a97c5b0866eabc0eb1df
#
_entry.id   d61ba8a53736a97c5b0866eabc0eb1df
#
_cell.length_a   1.000
_cell.length_b   1.000
_cell.length_c   1.000
_cell.angle_alpha   90.00
_cell.angle_beta   90.00
_cell.angle_gamma   90.00
#
_symmetry.space_group_name_H-M   'P 1'
#
loop_
_entity.id
_entity.type
_entity.pdbx_description
1 polymer ?
#
loop_
_entity_poly.entity_id
_entity_poly.type
_entity_poly.pdbx_seq_one_letter_code
_entity_poly.pdbx_strand_id
1 'polypeptide(L)'
;MANLYKFIDTNEMPDMTIRLPDEAVNINGVFLDNTIVGFTTVTVSGRDSLSYDITSENAGSSGTGELFLGKRLESRNLTINFKLVTSSASDLIAKFTTLKTHLSGNLIVKFNDDINKYYKGTLSEIDNPPEGALTFVSSFEIYCADPICYSENPKGPYTATKGADGRYSVTVVNEGNVNAPITMTATMNAENGYIGMYTDYGVTELGNKEEDDTKDYVSATTLFNTTDILSKFT
;
A
#
# COMPACT_ATOMS: atom_id res chain seq x y z
N MET A 1 -11.19 -20.53 -27.93
CA MET A 1 -10.32 -21.63 -27.46
C MET A 1 -8.95 -21.02 -27.20
N ALA A 2 -8.51 -21.00 -25.95
CA ALA A 2 -7.20 -20.51 -25.60
C ALA A 2 -6.16 -21.55 -26.05
N ASN A 3 -5.15 -21.16 -26.82
CA ASN A 3 -4.04 -22.01 -27.16
C ASN A 3 -3.22 -22.31 -25.91
N LEU A 4 -3.35 -23.52 -25.37
CA LEU A 4 -2.68 -23.98 -24.16
C LEU A 4 -1.16 -24.20 -24.35
N TYR A 5 -0.66 -24.26 -25.59
CA TYR A 5 0.76 -24.45 -25.88
C TYR A 5 1.17 -23.56 -27.04
N LYS A 6 2.09 -22.66 -26.80
CA LYS A 6 2.77 -21.89 -27.83
C LYS A 6 4.08 -22.63 -28.16
N PHE A 7 4.14 -23.32 -29.29
CA PHE A 7 5.40 -23.85 -29.79
C PHE A 7 6.27 -22.68 -30.25
N ILE A 8 7.47 -22.59 -29.73
CA ILE A 8 8.47 -21.64 -30.20
C ILE A 8 9.17 -22.33 -31.37
N ASP A 9 9.09 -21.74 -32.58
CA ASP A 9 9.91 -22.16 -33.70
C ASP A 9 11.38 -21.85 -33.38
N THR A 10 12.20 -22.86 -33.24
CA THR A 10 13.62 -22.69 -32.92
C THR A 10 14.43 -22.14 -34.09
N ASN A 11 13.84 -21.98 -35.28
CA ASN A 11 14.46 -21.33 -36.44
C ASN A 11 14.11 -19.85 -36.55
N GLU A 12 13.08 -19.36 -35.86
CA GLU A 12 12.86 -17.94 -35.69
C GLU A 12 13.64 -17.46 -34.45
N MET A 13 14.52 -16.49 -34.64
CA MET A 13 15.06 -15.77 -33.47
C MET A 13 13.88 -15.24 -32.67
N PRO A 14 13.70 -15.66 -31.42
CA PRO A 14 12.63 -15.12 -30.61
C PRO A 14 12.83 -13.61 -30.58
N ASP A 15 11.75 -12.88 -30.83
CA ASP A 15 11.71 -11.45 -30.62
C ASP A 15 12.17 -11.20 -29.17
N MET A 16 13.39 -10.69 -29.05
CA MET A 16 14.05 -10.44 -27.75
C MET A 16 13.45 -9.21 -27.05
N THR A 17 12.19 -8.92 -27.27
CA THR A 17 11.42 -8.14 -26.30
C THR A 17 11.34 -8.99 -25.04
N ILE A 18 12.24 -8.72 -24.11
CA ILE A 18 12.24 -9.33 -22.78
C ILE A 18 10.88 -8.99 -22.17
N ARG A 19 9.95 -9.91 -22.30
CA ARG A 19 8.66 -9.76 -21.64
C ARG A 19 8.92 -9.89 -20.14
N LEU A 20 8.58 -8.83 -19.41
CA LEU A 20 8.62 -8.87 -17.96
C LEU A 20 7.83 -10.08 -17.44
N PRO A 21 8.32 -10.78 -16.42
CA PRO A 21 7.53 -11.75 -15.67
C PRO A 21 6.20 -11.12 -15.23
N ASP A 22 5.16 -11.90 -15.13
CA ASP A 22 3.86 -11.38 -14.68
C ASP A 22 3.97 -10.80 -13.25
N GLU A 23 4.76 -11.43 -12.38
CA GLU A 23 5.03 -10.95 -11.01
C GLU A 23 6.28 -10.05 -10.91
N ALA A 24 6.80 -9.51 -12.03
CA ALA A 24 8.00 -8.66 -11.98
C ALA A 24 7.83 -7.52 -10.97
N VAL A 25 8.84 -7.37 -10.11
CA VAL A 25 8.78 -6.39 -9.02
C VAL A 25 9.23 -5.02 -9.49
N ASN A 26 8.40 -4.02 -9.19
CA ASN A 26 8.68 -2.61 -9.39
C ASN A 26 8.93 -1.95 -8.03
N ILE A 27 10.09 -1.37 -7.85
CA ILE A 27 10.50 -0.64 -6.64
C ILE A 27 10.65 0.83 -6.98
N ASN A 28 9.86 1.69 -6.33
CA ASN A 28 9.91 3.15 -6.52
C ASN A 28 9.80 3.58 -8.00
N GLY A 29 8.99 2.89 -8.79
CA GLY A 29 8.79 3.19 -10.21
C GLY A 29 9.73 2.46 -11.16
N VAL A 30 10.66 1.65 -10.66
CA VAL A 30 11.68 0.96 -11.46
C VAL A 30 11.49 -0.55 -11.38
N PHE A 31 11.33 -1.22 -12.52
CA PHE A 31 11.35 -2.69 -12.58
C PHE A 31 12.78 -3.21 -12.45
N LEU A 32 13.04 -4.02 -11.43
CA LEU A 32 14.36 -4.58 -11.18
C LEU A 32 14.80 -5.51 -12.33
N ASP A 33 13.84 -6.23 -12.93
CA ASP A 33 14.06 -7.12 -14.07
C ASP A 33 14.59 -6.37 -15.32
N ASN A 34 14.25 -5.10 -15.47
CA ASN A 34 14.75 -4.27 -16.58
C ASN A 34 16.06 -3.55 -16.26
N THR A 35 16.29 -3.28 -14.97
CA THR A 35 17.39 -2.41 -14.54
C THR A 35 18.65 -3.21 -14.24
N ILE A 36 18.50 -4.40 -13.67
CA ILE A 36 19.62 -5.27 -13.30
C ILE A 36 19.70 -6.40 -14.33
N VAL A 37 20.63 -6.28 -15.27
CA VAL A 37 20.81 -7.30 -16.31
C VAL A 37 21.06 -8.68 -15.70
N GLY A 38 20.22 -9.64 -16.04
CA GLY A 38 20.28 -11.01 -15.51
C GLY A 38 19.49 -11.22 -14.20
N PHE A 39 18.84 -10.20 -13.69
CA PHE A 39 17.85 -10.33 -12.62
C PHE A 39 16.51 -10.77 -13.23
N THR A 40 15.83 -11.68 -12.58
CA THR A 40 14.49 -12.14 -12.97
C THR A 40 13.71 -12.45 -11.72
N THR A 41 12.58 -11.80 -11.54
CA THR A 41 11.59 -12.15 -10.49
C THR A 41 11.02 -13.55 -10.80
N VAL A 42 11.06 -14.44 -9.82
CA VAL A 42 10.61 -15.84 -9.97
C VAL A 42 9.23 -16.03 -9.37
N THR A 43 9.07 -15.67 -8.10
CA THR A 43 7.80 -15.77 -7.38
C THR A 43 7.72 -14.69 -6.31
N VAL A 44 6.49 -14.29 -6.00
CA VAL A 44 6.18 -13.36 -4.93
C VAL A 44 5.19 -13.99 -3.97
N SER A 45 5.46 -13.93 -2.68
CA SER A 45 4.55 -14.40 -1.64
C SER A 45 4.25 -13.29 -0.63
N GLY A 46 3.19 -13.49 0.17
CA GLY A 46 2.76 -12.50 1.16
C GLY A 46 1.75 -11.47 0.63
N ARG A 47 1.49 -11.39 -0.68
CA ARG A 47 0.53 -10.44 -1.27
C ARG A 47 -0.91 -10.71 -0.82
N ASP A 48 -1.30 -11.98 -0.81
CA ASP A 48 -2.66 -12.42 -0.50
C ASP A 48 -2.82 -12.94 0.93
N SER A 49 -1.74 -12.92 1.71
CA SER A 49 -1.78 -13.34 3.11
C SER A 49 -2.56 -12.31 3.94
N LEU A 50 -3.35 -12.81 4.88
CA LEU A 50 -4.12 -12.01 5.82
C LEU A 50 -3.94 -12.61 7.22
N SER A 51 -3.36 -11.84 8.13
CA SER A 51 -3.14 -12.22 9.52
C SER A 51 -3.72 -11.19 10.46
N TYR A 52 -4.38 -11.66 11.52
CA TYR A 52 -4.93 -10.82 12.56
C TYR A 52 -4.33 -11.18 13.91
N ASP A 53 -3.89 -10.19 14.63
CA ASP A 53 -3.62 -10.27 16.06
C ASP A 53 -4.98 -10.25 16.80
N ILE A 54 -5.28 -11.31 17.52
CA ILE A 54 -6.55 -11.50 18.23
C ILE A 54 -6.32 -11.27 19.71
N THR A 55 -7.05 -10.31 20.28
CA THR A 55 -7.05 -10.05 21.70
C THR A 55 -8.25 -10.77 22.33
N SER A 56 -7.98 -11.66 23.28
CA SER A 56 -9.01 -12.41 24.02
C SER A 56 -8.66 -12.51 25.50
N GLU A 57 -9.68 -12.75 26.32
CA GLU A 57 -9.55 -13.03 27.75
C GLU A 57 -10.21 -14.34 28.10
N ASN A 58 -9.68 -15.01 29.13
CA ASN A 58 -10.23 -16.24 29.62
C ASN A 58 -11.64 -16.00 30.22
N ALA A 59 -12.63 -16.81 29.83
CA ALA A 59 -14.01 -16.65 30.29
C ALA A 59 -14.23 -17.00 31.80
N GLY A 60 -13.14 -17.12 32.57
CA GLY A 60 -13.14 -17.48 33.99
C GLY A 60 -13.06 -18.98 34.24
N SER A 61 -12.94 -19.35 35.53
CA SER A 61 -12.68 -20.75 35.94
C SER A 61 -13.84 -21.73 35.68
N SER A 62 -15.02 -21.23 35.34
CA SER A 62 -16.24 -22.06 35.05
C SER A 62 -16.74 -21.88 33.61
N GLY A 63 -16.09 -21.06 32.79
CA GLY A 63 -16.46 -20.83 31.41
C GLY A 63 -15.69 -21.70 30.43
N THR A 64 -16.31 -22.02 29.30
CA THR A 64 -15.66 -22.70 28.18
C THR A 64 -15.28 -21.71 27.13
N GLY A 65 -13.99 -21.70 26.72
CA GLY A 65 -13.48 -20.80 25.67
C GLY A 65 -12.98 -19.46 26.20
N GLU A 66 -12.85 -18.51 25.30
CA GLU A 66 -12.31 -17.17 25.56
C GLU A 66 -13.32 -16.09 25.18
N LEU A 67 -13.28 -14.98 25.86
CA LEU A 67 -14.01 -13.77 25.49
C LEU A 67 -13.22 -13.00 24.44
N PHE A 68 -13.76 -12.87 23.24
CA PHE A 68 -13.16 -12.07 22.18
C PHE A 68 -13.27 -10.57 22.51
N LEU A 69 -12.14 -9.87 22.61
CA LEU A 69 -12.08 -8.44 22.90
C LEU A 69 -11.87 -7.61 21.64
N GLY A 70 -11.14 -8.15 20.66
CA GLY A 70 -10.88 -7.43 19.42
C GLY A 70 -9.92 -8.16 18.50
N LYS A 71 -9.75 -7.60 17.31
CA LYS A 71 -8.73 -8.03 16.36
C LYS A 71 -8.10 -6.82 15.66
N ARG A 72 -6.81 -6.91 15.35
CA ARG A 72 -6.04 -5.94 14.61
C ARG A 72 -5.37 -6.62 13.43
N LEU A 73 -5.37 -5.99 12.26
CA LEU A 73 -4.60 -6.47 11.12
C LEU A 73 -3.11 -6.35 11.43
N GLU A 74 -2.38 -7.44 11.29
CA GLU A 74 -0.93 -7.47 11.50
C GLU A 74 -0.17 -6.84 10.33
N SER A 75 1.08 -6.48 10.57
CA SER A 75 2.02 -6.11 9.52
C SER A 75 2.18 -7.24 8.49
N ARG A 76 2.61 -6.90 7.30
CA ARG A 76 2.76 -7.83 6.17
C ARG A 76 4.21 -7.94 5.78
N ASN A 77 4.66 -9.16 5.48
CA ASN A 77 5.93 -9.40 4.81
C ASN A 77 5.68 -9.83 3.36
N LEU A 78 6.36 -9.16 2.44
CA LEU A 78 6.40 -9.54 1.03
C LEU A 78 7.75 -10.21 0.77
N THR A 79 7.73 -11.49 0.42
CA THR A 79 8.95 -12.24 0.08
C THR A 79 9.04 -12.36 -1.44
N ILE A 80 10.09 -11.81 -2.01
CA ILE A 80 10.38 -11.79 -3.43
C ILE A 80 11.54 -12.75 -3.71
N ASN A 81 11.26 -13.87 -4.38
CA ASN A 81 12.26 -14.80 -4.87
C ASN A 81 12.71 -14.36 -6.26
N PHE A 82 14.00 -14.28 -6.46
CA PHE A 82 14.59 -13.85 -7.72
C PHE A 82 15.73 -14.78 -8.16
N LYS A 83 15.93 -14.84 -9.45
CA LYS A 83 17.11 -15.46 -10.07
C LYS A 83 18.06 -14.35 -10.49
N LEU A 84 19.35 -14.52 -10.21
CA LEU A 84 20.39 -13.63 -10.70
C LEU A 84 21.44 -14.41 -11.49
N VAL A 85 21.73 -13.92 -12.69
CA VAL A 85 22.77 -14.43 -13.59
C VAL A 85 23.86 -13.39 -13.68
N THR A 86 25.10 -13.81 -13.41
CA THR A 86 26.28 -12.94 -13.44
C THR A 86 27.38 -13.59 -14.29
N SER A 87 28.26 -12.75 -14.85
CA SER A 87 29.38 -13.22 -15.69
C SER A 87 30.67 -13.44 -14.91
N SER A 88 30.81 -12.85 -13.73
CA SER A 88 32.01 -12.93 -12.89
C SER A 88 31.68 -12.54 -11.44
N ALA A 89 32.62 -12.79 -10.52
CA ALA A 89 32.48 -12.36 -9.13
C ALA A 89 32.40 -10.83 -8.99
N SER A 90 33.12 -10.06 -9.79
CA SER A 90 33.04 -8.59 -9.80
C SER A 90 31.66 -8.10 -10.31
N ASP A 91 31.11 -8.75 -11.33
CA ASP A 91 29.77 -8.49 -11.85
C ASP A 91 28.70 -8.80 -10.78
N LEU A 92 28.87 -9.90 -10.03
CA LEU A 92 28.00 -10.25 -8.91
C LEU A 92 27.97 -9.13 -7.85
N ILE A 93 29.14 -8.67 -7.42
CA ILE A 93 29.27 -7.60 -6.41
C ILE A 93 28.60 -6.33 -6.92
N ALA A 94 28.83 -5.94 -8.19
CA ALA A 94 28.23 -4.74 -8.78
C ALA A 94 26.69 -4.81 -8.82
N LYS A 95 26.13 -5.92 -9.32
CA LYS A 95 24.68 -6.14 -9.41
C LYS A 95 24.02 -6.21 -8.02
N PHE A 96 24.67 -6.87 -7.06
CA PHE A 96 24.17 -6.95 -5.70
C PHE A 96 24.18 -5.57 -4.99
N THR A 97 25.21 -4.76 -5.27
CA THR A 97 25.28 -3.38 -4.78
C THR A 97 24.18 -2.53 -5.39
N THR A 98 23.90 -2.67 -6.68
CA THR A 98 22.80 -2.00 -7.37
C THR A 98 21.46 -2.43 -6.77
N LEU A 99 21.25 -3.73 -6.55
CA LEU A 99 20.04 -4.24 -5.91
C LEU A 99 19.84 -3.64 -4.52
N LYS A 100 20.86 -3.64 -3.66
CA LYS A 100 20.79 -3.02 -2.32
C LYS A 100 20.50 -1.53 -2.38
N THR A 101 21.00 -0.82 -3.39
CA THR A 101 20.72 0.60 -3.58
C THR A 101 19.25 0.84 -3.88
N HIS A 102 18.64 0.03 -4.76
CA HIS A 102 17.20 0.12 -5.05
C HIS A 102 16.32 -0.26 -3.85
N LEU A 103 16.79 -1.15 -2.99
CA LEU A 103 16.07 -1.63 -1.81
C LEU A 103 16.32 -0.78 -0.55
N SER A 104 17.04 0.34 -0.65
CA SER A 104 17.32 1.21 0.48
C SER A 104 16.18 2.20 0.76
N GLY A 105 15.91 2.47 2.04
CA GLY A 105 14.94 3.47 2.49
C GLY A 105 13.47 3.01 2.43
N ASN A 106 12.58 3.98 2.23
CA ASN A 106 11.14 3.69 2.09
C ASN A 106 10.85 3.23 0.67
N LEU A 107 10.15 2.10 0.57
CA LEU A 107 9.86 1.45 -0.70
C LEU A 107 8.36 1.56 -1.04
N ILE A 108 8.09 1.92 -2.28
CA ILE A 108 6.79 1.73 -2.93
C ILE A 108 6.93 0.52 -3.84
N VAL A 109 6.22 -0.55 -3.52
CA VAL A 109 6.33 -1.85 -4.17
C VAL A 109 5.10 -2.10 -5.02
N LYS A 110 5.29 -2.35 -6.30
CA LYS A 110 4.24 -2.73 -7.25
C LYS A 110 4.65 -4.01 -7.96
N PHE A 111 3.70 -4.66 -8.59
CA PHE A 111 3.92 -5.86 -9.39
C PHE A 111 3.33 -5.68 -10.78
N ASN A 112 3.93 -6.31 -11.77
CA ASN A 112 3.54 -6.12 -13.17
C ASN A 112 2.12 -6.64 -13.47
N ASP A 113 1.66 -7.66 -12.77
CA ASP A 113 0.31 -8.22 -12.89
C ASP A 113 -0.78 -7.31 -12.27
N ASP A 114 -0.40 -6.40 -11.36
CA ASP A 114 -1.32 -5.44 -10.71
C ASP A 114 -0.64 -4.08 -10.49
N ILE A 115 -0.20 -3.46 -11.58
CA ILE A 115 0.61 -2.23 -11.56
C ILE A 115 -0.14 -1.01 -10.97
N ASN A 116 -1.47 -1.08 -10.90
CA ASN A 116 -2.31 0.00 -10.36
C ASN A 116 -2.43 -0.05 -8.84
N LYS A 117 -1.82 -1.03 -8.20
CA LYS A 117 -1.78 -1.17 -6.75
C LYS A 117 -0.36 -1.14 -6.22
N TYR A 118 -0.21 -0.71 -4.98
CA TYR A 118 1.10 -0.65 -4.34
C TYR A 118 1.03 -0.94 -2.84
N TYR A 119 2.16 -1.39 -2.34
CA TYR A 119 2.45 -1.55 -0.91
C TYR A 119 3.53 -0.56 -0.50
N LYS A 120 3.52 -0.17 0.78
CA LYS A 120 4.56 0.65 1.39
C LYS A 120 5.35 -0.21 2.37
N GLY A 121 6.66 -0.24 2.24
CA GLY A 121 7.48 -1.07 3.11
C GLY A 121 8.94 -0.62 3.16
N THR A 122 9.74 -1.41 3.83
CA THR A 122 11.19 -1.27 3.92
C THR A 122 11.81 -2.65 3.83
N LEU A 123 13.06 -2.72 3.34
CA LEU A 123 13.80 -3.98 3.31
C LEU A 123 14.01 -4.48 4.75
N SER A 124 13.58 -5.70 5.05
CA SER A 124 13.87 -6.38 6.31
C SER A 124 15.08 -7.28 6.19
N GLU A 125 15.16 -8.04 5.11
CA GLU A 125 16.24 -9.01 4.92
C GLU A 125 16.52 -9.21 3.43
N ILE A 126 17.75 -9.56 3.10
CA ILE A 126 18.18 -10.07 1.80
C ILE A 126 19.13 -11.22 2.03
N ASP A 127 18.85 -12.35 1.41
CA ASP A 127 19.70 -13.54 1.49
C ASP A 127 21.06 -13.31 0.83
N ASN A 128 22.10 -13.87 1.44
CA ASN A 128 23.43 -13.84 0.85
C ASN A 128 23.49 -14.75 -0.37
N PRO A 129 24.17 -14.31 -1.46
CA PRO A 129 24.42 -15.18 -2.59
C PRO A 129 25.26 -16.40 -2.17
N PRO A 130 25.00 -17.58 -2.72
CA PRO A 130 25.82 -18.76 -2.46
C PRO A 130 27.27 -18.52 -2.90
N GLU A 131 28.23 -18.97 -2.09
CA GLU A 131 29.64 -18.80 -2.37
C GLU A 131 30.02 -19.46 -3.70
N GLY A 132 30.72 -18.70 -4.56
CA GLY A 132 31.22 -19.19 -5.86
C GLY A 132 30.16 -19.37 -6.94
N ALA A 133 28.89 -19.12 -6.69
CA ALA A 133 27.84 -19.24 -7.68
C ALA A 133 27.71 -17.97 -8.54
N LEU A 134 27.76 -18.16 -9.86
CA LEU A 134 27.51 -17.08 -10.84
C LEU A 134 26.04 -17.03 -11.30
N THR A 135 25.30 -18.10 -11.06
CA THR A 135 23.85 -18.16 -11.30
C THR A 135 23.20 -18.81 -10.10
N PHE A 136 22.26 -18.13 -9.48
CA PHE A 136 21.58 -18.60 -8.28
C PHE A 136 20.17 -18.04 -8.16
N VAL A 137 19.40 -18.66 -7.30
CA VAL A 137 18.11 -18.14 -6.82
C VAL A 137 18.31 -17.70 -5.36
N SER A 138 17.78 -16.56 -5.03
CA SER A 138 17.85 -15.95 -3.70
C SER A 138 16.54 -15.23 -3.41
N SER A 139 16.41 -14.65 -2.24
CA SER A 139 15.23 -13.89 -1.84
C SER A 139 15.58 -12.61 -1.09
N PHE A 140 14.62 -11.68 -1.10
CA PHE A 140 14.60 -10.57 -0.17
C PHE A 140 13.19 -10.36 0.37
N GLU A 141 13.15 -9.84 1.57
CA GLU A 141 11.91 -9.57 2.29
C GLU A 141 11.69 -8.08 2.49
N ILE A 142 10.46 -7.63 2.22
CA ILE A 142 10.00 -6.26 2.45
C ILE A 142 8.96 -6.29 3.56
N TYR A 143 9.27 -5.64 4.66
CA TYR A 143 8.38 -5.46 5.79
C TYR A 143 7.46 -4.26 5.52
N CYS A 144 6.15 -4.52 5.49
CA CYS A 144 5.11 -3.53 5.37
C CYS A 144 4.45 -3.35 6.74
N ALA A 145 4.84 -2.30 7.48
CA ALA A 145 4.24 -1.98 8.78
C ALA A 145 2.73 -1.68 8.61
N ASP A 146 2.37 -1.07 7.49
CA ASP A 146 1.00 -0.92 7.05
C ASP A 146 0.68 -2.06 6.05
N PRO A 147 -0.16 -3.02 6.44
CA PRO A 147 -0.44 -4.21 5.62
C PRO A 147 -1.38 -3.93 4.44
N ILE A 148 -1.88 -2.69 4.29
CA ILE A 148 -2.89 -2.33 3.31
C ILE A 148 -2.26 -2.19 1.93
N CYS A 149 -2.95 -2.74 0.92
CA CYS A 149 -2.65 -2.50 -0.48
C CYS A 149 -3.43 -1.27 -0.96
N TYR A 150 -2.74 -0.29 -1.50
CA TYR A 150 -3.31 0.97 -1.96
C TYR A 150 -3.51 0.98 -3.47
N SER A 151 -4.58 1.62 -3.93
CA SER A 151 -4.73 1.95 -5.34
C SER A 151 -3.87 3.15 -5.73
N GLU A 152 -3.23 3.10 -6.88
CA GLU A 152 -2.49 4.23 -7.45
C GLU A 152 -3.42 5.35 -7.94
N ASN A 153 -4.65 4.98 -8.31
CA ASN A 153 -5.66 5.91 -8.79
C ASN A 153 -6.64 6.23 -7.65
N PRO A 154 -6.36 7.25 -6.82
CA PRO A 154 -7.29 7.66 -5.79
C PRO A 154 -8.60 8.13 -6.44
N LYS A 155 -9.73 7.78 -5.85
CA LYS A 155 -11.02 8.29 -6.28
C LYS A 155 -11.24 9.69 -5.71
N GLY A 156 -11.69 10.59 -6.55
CA GLY A 156 -11.94 11.98 -6.21
C GLY A 156 -10.99 12.97 -6.92
N PRO A 157 -10.99 14.22 -6.57
CA PRO A 157 -11.83 14.83 -5.52
C PRO A 157 -13.33 14.83 -5.87
N TYR A 158 -14.16 14.59 -4.86
CA TYR A 158 -15.62 14.72 -4.98
C TYR A 158 -16.03 16.09 -4.49
N THR A 159 -16.91 16.78 -5.23
CA THR A 159 -17.46 18.07 -4.81
C THR A 159 -18.81 17.86 -4.18
N ALA A 160 -18.99 18.33 -2.95
CA ALA A 160 -20.28 18.29 -2.26
C ALA A 160 -21.24 19.30 -2.86
N THR A 161 -22.50 18.91 -2.98
CA THR A 161 -23.58 19.77 -3.48
C THR A 161 -24.45 20.28 -2.34
N LYS A 162 -24.84 21.56 -2.41
CA LYS A 162 -25.71 22.20 -1.43
C LYS A 162 -27.16 21.76 -1.64
N GLY A 163 -27.75 21.16 -0.63
CA GLY A 163 -29.18 20.81 -0.59
C GLY A 163 -30.06 21.98 -0.28
N ALA A 164 -31.38 21.78 -0.39
CA ALA A 164 -32.40 22.80 -0.06
C ALA A 164 -32.40 23.13 1.43
N ASP A 165 -31.92 22.24 2.28
CA ASP A 165 -31.77 22.42 3.74
C ASP A 165 -30.51 23.23 4.12
N GLY A 166 -29.74 23.68 3.11
CA GLY A 166 -28.50 24.42 3.30
C GLY A 166 -27.27 23.56 3.59
N ARG A 167 -27.41 22.25 3.76
CA ARG A 167 -26.33 21.33 4.00
C ARG A 167 -25.64 20.92 2.71
N TYR A 168 -24.36 20.62 2.80
CA TYR A 168 -23.59 20.06 1.69
C TYR A 168 -23.51 18.54 1.85
N SER A 169 -23.80 17.82 0.79
CA SER A 169 -23.71 16.36 0.79
C SER A 169 -22.97 15.83 -0.43
N VAL A 170 -22.29 14.70 -0.24
CA VAL A 170 -21.64 13.95 -1.30
C VAL A 170 -21.64 12.47 -0.93
N THR A 171 -21.91 11.62 -1.91
CA THR A 171 -21.80 10.16 -1.73
C THR A 171 -20.44 9.72 -2.18
N VAL A 172 -19.67 9.12 -1.27
CA VAL A 172 -18.36 8.53 -1.54
C VAL A 172 -18.47 7.01 -1.37
N VAL A 173 -18.19 6.28 -2.43
CA VAL A 173 -18.22 4.81 -2.41
C VAL A 173 -16.80 4.30 -2.22
N ASN A 174 -16.56 3.59 -1.12
CA ASN A 174 -15.34 2.82 -0.93
C ASN A 174 -15.48 1.47 -1.61
N GLU A 175 -14.74 1.23 -2.70
CA GLU A 175 -14.72 -0.06 -3.42
C GLU A 175 -13.68 -1.03 -2.84
N GLY A 176 -12.91 -0.59 -1.85
CA GLY A 176 -11.97 -1.44 -1.12
C GLY A 176 -12.66 -2.28 -0.06
N ASN A 177 -11.96 -3.28 0.43
CA ASN A 177 -12.41 -4.17 1.50
C ASN A 177 -11.97 -3.71 2.91
N VAL A 178 -11.32 -2.54 3.00
CA VAL A 178 -10.84 -1.93 4.24
C VAL A 178 -11.39 -0.52 4.34
N ASN A 179 -11.71 -0.09 5.55
CA ASN A 179 -12.13 1.28 5.80
C ASN A 179 -11.01 2.25 5.40
N ALA A 180 -11.31 3.17 4.50
CA ALA A 180 -10.37 4.19 4.06
C ALA A 180 -10.64 5.52 4.78
N PRO A 181 -9.60 6.20 5.28
CA PRO A 181 -9.76 7.55 5.83
C PRO A 181 -10.18 8.52 4.73
N ILE A 182 -11.13 9.39 5.06
CA ILE A 182 -11.59 10.45 4.17
C ILE A 182 -10.81 11.73 4.51
N THR A 183 -10.24 12.36 3.49
CA THR A 183 -9.69 13.71 3.61
C THR A 183 -10.71 14.70 3.08
N MET A 184 -11.12 15.65 3.92
CA MET A 184 -12.02 16.73 3.52
C MET A 184 -11.26 18.06 3.48
N THR A 185 -11.41 18.78 2.39
CA THR A 185 -10.94 20.15 2.26
C THR A 185 -12.14 21.09 2.19
N ALA A 186 -12.25 21.99 3.16
CA ALA A 186 -13.28 23.01 3.17
C ALA A 186 -12.64 24.39 3.02
N THR A 187 -13.11 25.16 2.04
CA THR A 187 -12.72 26.57 1.86
C THR A 187 -13.84 27.45 2.36
N MET A 188 -13.54 28.25 3.37
CA MET A 188 -14.49 29.20 3.94
C MET A 188 -14.49 30.49 3.12
N ASN A 189 -15.66 30.92 2.64
CA ASN A 189 -15.81 32.15 1.85
C ASN A 189 -16.22 33.34 2.71
N ALA A 190 -16.55 33.10 3.98
CA ALA A 190 -16.92 34.11 4.98
C ALA A 190 -16.48 33.62 6.37
N GLU A 191 -16.54 34.48 7.35
CA GLU A 191 -16.37 34.10 8.75
C GLU A 191 -17.30 32.95 9.12
N ASN A 192 -16.73 31.93 9.73
CA ASN A 192 -17.47 30.75 10.14
C ASN A 192 -16.84 30.16 11.41
N GLY A 193 -17.60 30.12 12.49
CA GLY A 193 -17.13 29.60 13.77
C GLY A 193 -17.23 28.08 13.93
N TYR A 194 -17.83 27.40 12.96
CA TYR A 194 -18.08 25.96 13.07
C TYR A 194 -18.12 25.26 11.71
N ILE A 195 -17.58 24.05 11.67
CA ILE A 195 -17.78 23.12 10.58
C ILE A 195 -17.95 21.70 11.14
N GLY A 196 -18.96 20.99 10.67
CA GLY A 196 -19.20 19.59 11.03
C GLY A 196 -19.28 18.70 9.81
N MET A 197 -18.66 17.53 9.92
CA MET A 197 -18.78 16.44 8.95
C MET A 197 -19.51 15.27 9.60
N TYR A 198 -20.58 14.84 8.99
CA TYR A 198 -21.41 13.72 9.44
C TYR A 198 -21.28 12.58 8.45
N THR A 199 -20.96 11.40 8.95
CA THR A 199 -20.89 10.17 8.17
C THR A 199 -21.64 9.07 8.89
N ASP A 200 -21.92 7.95 8.22
CA ASP A 200 -22.54 6.77 8.83
C ASP A 200 -21.67 6.15 9.96
N TYR A 201 -20.39 6.53 10.02
CA TYR A 201 -19.42 6.00 10.98
C TYR A 201 -19.12 6.95 12.13
N GLY A 202 -19.61 8.17 12.07
CA GLY A 202 -19.40 9.16 13.13
C GLY A 202 -19.49 10.60 12.67
N VAL A 203 -19.28 11.46 13.64
CA VAL A 203 -19.33 12.92 13.51
C VAL A 203 -17.96 13.49 13.82
N THR A 204 -17.51 14.39 12.98
CA THR A 204 -16.30 15.19 13.20
C THR A 204 -16.68 16.65 13.17
N GLU A 205 -16.41 17.35 14.27
CA GLU A 205 -16.75 18.77 14.45
C GLU A 205 -15.53 19.60 14.76
N LEU A 206 -15.45 20.78 14.19
CA LEU A 206 -14.41 21.77 14.45
C LEU A 206 -15.06 23.13 14.72
N GLY A 207 -14.69 23.76 15.81
CA GLY A 207 -15.27 25.03 16.27
C GLY A 207 -16.45 24.84 17.24
N ASN A 208 -17.12 25.94 17.58
CA ASN A 208 -18.25 25.93 18.48
C ASN A 208 -19.54 26.28 17.73
N LYS A 209 -20.52 25.41 17.81
CA LYS A 209 -21.81 25.53 17.14
C LYS A 209 -22.68 26.65 17.74
N GLU A 210 -22.45 27.01 19.00
CA GLU A 210 -23.25 27.95 19.78
C GLU A 210 -22.53 29.29 20.03
N GLU A 211 -21.31 29.44 19.51
CA GLU A 211 -20.61 30.73 19.61
C GLU A 211 -21.18 31.72 18.59
N ASP A 212 -21.91 32.66 19.10
CA ASP A 212 -22.48 33.81 18.36
C ASP A 212 -21.45 34.95 18.17
N ASP A 213 -20.23 34.75 18.68
CA ASP A 213 -19.14 35.69 18.57
C ASP A 213 -18.32 35.44 17.29
N THR A 214 -18.38 36.43 16.42
CA THR A 214 -17.53 36.66 15.28
C THR A 214 -16.04 36.61 15.65
N LYS A 215 -15.50 35.41 15.88
CA LYS A 215 -14.07 35.25 15.85
C LYS A 215 -13.63 35.22 14.40
N ASP A 216 -12.80 36.16 14.05
CA ASP A 216 -12.13 36.31 12.74
C ASP A 216 -11.38 35.06 12.34
N TYR A 217 -12.07 34.02 11.90
CA TYR A 217 -11.46 32.97 11.13
C TYR A 217 -11.29 33.46 9.68
N VAL A 218 -10.19 34.12 9.44
CA VAL A 218 -9.72 34.42 8.09
C VAL A 218 -9.87 33.17 7.23
N SER A 219 -10.40 33.29 6.02
CA SER A 219 -10.62 32.19 5.09
C SER A 219 -9.42 31.24 5.06
N ALA A 220 -9.54 30.13 5.75
CA ALA A 220 -8.51 29.12 5.84
C ALA A 220 -9.02 27.87 5.13
N THR A 221 -8.16 27.30 4.29
CA THR A 221 -8.38 25.94 3.82
C THR A 221 -8.08 25.01 4.99
N THR A 222 -9.12 24.42 5.55
CA THR A 222 -8.96 23.45 6.64
C THR A 222 -8.95 22.05 6.05
N LEU A 223 -7.84 21.37 6.23
CA LEU A 223 -7.68 19.97 5.83
C LEU A 223 -8.10 19.09 7.02
N PHE A 224 -9.18 18.33 6.85
CA PHE A 224 -9.60 17.32 7.83
C PHE A 224 -9.04 15.97 7.39
N ASN A 225 -8.11 15.44 8.17
CA ASN A 225 -7.68 14.06 8.04
C ASN A 225 -8.27 13.28 9.22
N THR A 226 -9.10 12.28 8.94
CA THR A 226 -9.76 11.47 9.98
C THR A 226 -8.75 10.78 10.91
N THR A 227 -7.55 10.49 10.44
CA THR A 227 -6.46 9.93 11.27
C THR A 227 -5.95 10.92 12.30
N ASP A 228 -5.85 12.20 11.95
CA ASP A 228 -5.39 13.25 12.88
C ASP A 228 -6.45 13.64 13.90
N ILE A 229 -7.73 13.45 13.57
CA ILE A 229 -8.84 13.78 14.44
C ILE A 229 -9.05 12.70 15.50
N LEU A 230 -8.95 11.42 15.13
CA LEU A 230 -9.02 10.32 16.11
C LEU A 230 -7.92 10.40 17.17
N SER A 231 -6.74 10.93 16.84
CA SER A 231 -5.66 11.13 17.81
C SER A 231 -5.89 12.29 18.78
N LYS A 232 -6.87 13.19 18.51
CA LYS A 232 -7.22 14.34 19.37
C LYS A 232 -8.41 14.08 20.28
N PHE A 233 -9.11 12.98 20.09
CA PHE A 233 -10.27 12.57 20.90
C PHE A 233 -10.00 11.38 21.85
N THR A 234 -8.75 10.95 21.99
CA THR A 234 -8.34 9.92 22.98
C THR A 234 -7.77 10.52 24.26
#